data_53d250a4378fc459c625fe5ae2bd8a16
#
_entry.id   53d250a4378fc459c625fe5ae2bd8a16
#
_cell.length_a   1.000
_cell.length_b   1.000
_cell.length_c   1.000
_cell.angle_alpha   90.00
_cell.angle_beta   90.00
_cell.angle_gamma   90.00
#
_symmetry.space_group_name_H-M   'P 1'
#
loop_
_entity.id
_entity.type
_entity.pdbx_description
1 polymer ?
#
loop_
_entity_poly.entity_id
_entity_poly.type
_entity_poly.pdbx_seq_one_letter_code
_entity_poly.pdbx_strand_id
1 'polypeptide(L)'
;KYLIERRYCVQCKKLVEAEVPDALPGARLGLRVMLLIAFLKIRMALPEDKIVELLRSAHSFIISRAEVVCALNQVRRAFGSHYTEIEKKIRDAPIKGCDETGWRLDGVNHWVWCIISDEAAWYKVHRRRSYKVIRPVLQDQQGKILVSDRLTTYNQLSAENGCTHQICWAHILRDSKRLAKNYDEAKTVHRRLKSIFHKAKSLVSKATSQDMQR
;
A
#
# COMPACT_ATOMS: atom_id res chain seq x y z
N LYS A 1 -23.73 -3.12 24.23
CA LYS A 1 -24.72 -2.31 23.52
C LYS A 1 -24.88 -1.00 24.29
N TYR A 2 -24.64 0.14 23.62
CA TYR A 2 -24.86 1.46 24.21
C TYR A 2 -26.21 2.00 23.75
N LEU A 3 -26.95 2.59 24.68
CA LEU A 3 -28.11 3.41 24.41
C LEU A 3 -27.67 4.87 24.52
N ILE A 4 -27.60 5.56 23.39
CA ILE A 4 -27.13 6.94 23.33
C ILE A 4 -28.34 7.86 23.27
N GLU A 5 -28.49 8.69 24.30
CA GLU A 5 -29.48 9.75 24.29
C GLU A 5 -29.01 10.95 23.46
N ARG A 6 -29.89 11.45 22.62
CA ARG A 6 -29.66 12.67 21.83
C ARG A 6 -30.62 13.74 22.27
N ARG A 7 -30.10 14.89 22.62
CA ARG A 7 -30.90 16.05 23.02
C ARG A 7 -30.57 17.26 22.16
N TYR A 8 -31.59 18.03 21.81
CA TYR A 8 -31.38 19.31 21.14
C TYR A 8 -30.99 20.34 22.17
N CYS A 9 -29.84 20.98 21.99
CA CYS A 9 -29.39 22.09 22.82
C CYS A 9 -29.96 23.40 22.26
N VAL A 10 -30.82 24.07 23.05
CA VAL A 10 -31.44 25.34 22.67
C VAL A 10 -30.38 26.47 22.54
N GLN A 11 -29.31 26.39 23.31
CA GLN A 11 -28.28 27.42 23.39
C GLN A 11 -27.33 27.35 22.16
N CYS A 12 -26.81 26.16 21.78
CA CYS A 12 -25.94 25.98 20.62
C CYS A 12 -26.69 25.62 19.34
N LYS A 13 -28.01 25.42 19.43
CA LYS A 13 -28.89 25.01 18.29
C LYS A 13 -28.42 23.76 17.57
N LYS A 14 -27.86 22.81 18.30
CA LYS A 14 -27.33 21.53 17.76
C LYS A 14 -27.86 20.34 18.54
N LEU A 15 -27.94 19.20 17.86
CA LEU A 15 -28.11 17.90 18.54
C LEU A 15 -26.82 17.57 19.28
N VAL A 16 -26.92 17.31 20.57
CA VAL A 16 -25.81 16.89 21.43
C VAL A 16 -26.06 15.42 21.81
N GLU A 17 -25.04 14.62 21.70
CA GLU A 17 -25.06 13.21 22.09
C GLU A 17 -23.84 12.90 22.98
N ALA A 18 -23.95 11.89 23.83
CA ALA A 18 -22.85 11.45 24.66
C ALA A 18 -21.77 10.77 23.78
N GLU A 19 -20.50 11.10 24.04
CA GLU A 19 -19.37 10.42 23.43
C GLU A 19 -19.22 9.00 23.99
N VAL A 20 -19.01 8.04 23.10
CA VAL A 20 -18.76 6.64 23.45
C VAL A 20 -17.27 6.33 23.21
N PRO A 21 -16.48 6.07 24.26
CA PRO A 21 -15.02 5.97 24.16
C PRO A 21 -14.50 4.90 23.19
N ASP A 22 -15.28 3.81 22.98
CA ASP A 22 -14.92 2.69 22.12
C ASP A 22 -15.75 2.61 20.82
N ALA A 23 -16.25 3.73 20.35
CA ALA A 23 -16.94 3.87 19.07
C ALA A 23 -16.46 5.10 18.31
N LEU A 24 -16.38 5.01 16.97
CA LEU A 24 -16.15 6.18 16.13
C LEU A 24 -17.39 7.08 16.12
N PRO A 25 -17.26 8.40 15.94
CA PRO A 25 -18.41 9.30 15.84
C PRO A 25 -19.39 8.85 14.77
N GLY A 26 -20.67 8.73 15.13
CA GLY A 26 -21.74 8.26 14.25
C GLY A 26 -21.66 6.78 13.86
N ALA A 27 -20.77 5.99 14.47
CA ALA A 27 -20.69 4.55 14.20
C ALA A 27 -21.83 3.79 14.88
N ARG A 28 -22.36 2.77 14.18
CA ARG A 28 -23.34 1.83 14.71
C ARG A 28 -22.69 0.63 15.42
N LEU A 29 -21.41 0.39 15.14
CA LEU A 29 -20.60 -0.71 15.67
C LEU A 29 -19.48 -0.15 16.55
N GLY A 30 -19.17 -0.87 17.62
CA GLY A 30 -18.02 -0.56 18.47
C GLY A 30 -16.70 -0.75 17.72
N LEU A 31 -15.68 -0.01 18.13
CA LEU A 31 -14.37 0.05 17.46
C LEU A 31 -13.74 -1.34 17.28
N ARG A 32 -13.82 -2.21 18.31
CA ARG A 32 -13.25 -3.57 18.25
C ARG A 32 -13.86 -4.42 17.14
N VAL A 33 -15.18 -4.34 16.94
CA VAL A 33 -15.88 -5.08 15.88
C VAL A 33 -15.47 -4.52 14.50
N MET A 34 -15.36 -3.20 14.36
CA MET A 34 -14.94 -2.56 13.13
C MET A 34 -13.49 -2.94 12.76
N LEU A 35 -12.58 -2.98 13.73
CA LEU A 35 -11.21 -3.42 13.53
C LEU A 35 -11.12 -4.91 13.18
N LEU A 36 -11.95 -5.75 13.82
CA LEU A 36 -12.05 -7.18 13.46
C LEU A 36 -12.51 -7.34 12.00
N ILE A 37 -13.56 -6.62 11.59
CA ILE A 37 -14.03 -6.62 10.20
C ILE A 37 -12.92 -6.20 9.23
N ALA A 38 -12.19 -5.12 9.55
CA ALA A 38 -11.08 -4.65 8.75
C ALA A 38 -9.94 -5.69 8.67
N PHE A 39 -9.59 -6.34 9.79
CA PHE A 39 -8.60 -7.42 9.83
C PHE A 39 -9.03 -8.60 8.95
N LEU A 40 -10.26 -9.07 9.09
CA LEU A 40 -10.80 -10.18 8.31
C LEU A 40 -10.82 -9.85 6.81
N LYS A 41 -11.19 -8.62 6.45
CA LYS A 41 -11.22 -8.19 5.06
C LYS A 41 -9.83 -8.00 4.46
N ILE A 42 -8.94 -7.28 5.13
CA ILE A 42 -7.67 -6.83 4.58
C ILE A 42 -6.57 -7.89 4.79
N ARG A 43 -6.43 -8.40 6.01
CA ARG A 43 -5.38 -9.35 6.34
C ARG A 43 -5.70 -10.77 5.94
N MET A 44 -6.97 -11.20 6.17
CA MET A 44 -7.42 -12.56 5.87
C MET A 44 -8.04 -12.67 4.47
N ALA A 45 -8.20 -11.54 3.74
CA ALA A 45 -8.75 -11.47 2.39
C ALA A 45 -10.14 -12.11 2.25
N LEU A 46 -10.96 -12.12 3.33
CA LEU A 46 -12.28 -12.72 3.29
C LEU A 46 -13.28 -11.85 2.51
N PRO A 47 -14.12 -12.45 1.66
CA PRO A 47 -15.30 -11.77 1.10
C PRO A 47 -16.28 -11.32 2.18
N GLU A 48 -17.08 -10.28 1.91
CA GLU A 48 -18.02 -9.69 2.87
C GLU A 48 -19.06 -10.69 3.37
N ASP A 49 -19.57 -11.55 2.53
CA ASP A 49 -20.51 -12.64 2.89
C ASP A 49 -19.89 -13.64 3.86
N LYS A 50 -18.59 -13.97 3.69
CA LYS A 50 -17.87 -14.85 4.62
C LYS A 50 -17.59 -14.18 5.97
N ILE A 51 -17.38 -12.86 5.98
CA ILE A 51 -17.29 -12.09 7.24
C ILE A 51 -18.62 -12.12 7.98
N VAL A 52 -19.74 -11.89 7.29
CA VAL A 52 -21.09 -11.97 7.86
C VAL A 52 -21.36 -13.38 8.42
N GLU A 53 -21.04 -14.43 7.66
CA GLU A 53 -21.21 -15.82 8.07
C GLU A 53 -20.41 -16.14 9.34
N LEU A 54 -19.11 -15.74 9.36
CA LEU A 54 -18.23 -15.95 10.51
C LEU A 54 -18.75 -15.24 11.76
N LEU A 55 -19.14 -13.98 11.66
CA LEU A 55 -19.63 -13.20 12.80
C LEU A 55 -20.95 -13.78 13.34
N ARG A 56 -21.82 -14.27 12.47
CA ARG A 56 -23.06 -14.94 12.88
C ARG A 56 -22.80 -16.27 13.56
N SER A 57 -21.96 -17.14 12.98
CA SER A 57 -21.75 -18.51 13.46
C SER A 57 -20.88 -18.57 14.71
N ALA A 58 -19.80 -17.79 14.78
CA ALA A 58 -18.86 -17.83 15.88
C ALA A 58 -19.22 -16.89 17.04
N HIS A 59 -19.95 -15.80 16.78
CA HIS A 59 -20.21 -14.75 17.77
C HIS A 59 -21.70 -14.44 17.95
N SER A 60 -22.60 -15.14 17.27
CA SER A 60 -24.04 -14.84 17.24
C SER A 60 -24.36 -13.39 16.91
N PHE A 61 -23.45 -12.75 16.13
CA PHE A 61 -23.51 -11.34 15.78
C PHE A 61 -24.08 -11.17 14.37
N ILE A 62 -25.30 -10.63 14.29
CA ILE A 62 -26.04 -10.52 13.04
C ILE A 62 -25.81 -9.13 12.44
N ILE A 63 -25.17 -9.10 11.28
CA ILE A 63 -24.97 -7.91 10.46
C ILE A 63 -25.18 -8.24 8.97
N SER A 64 -25.45 -7.23 8.19
CA SER A 64 -25.56 -7.33 6.73
C SER A 64 -24.22 -7.05 6.03
N ARG A 65 -24.09 -7.46 4.77
CA ARG A 65 -22.93 -7.08 3.94
C ARG A 65 -22.78 -5.56 3.81
N ALA A 66 -23.90 -4.84 3.71
CA ALA A 66 -23.88 -3.39 3.66
C ALA A 66 -23.29 -2.77 4.93
N GLU A 67 -23.57 -3.33 6.11
CA GLU A 67 -22.96 -2.88 7.37
C GLU A 67 -21.46 -3.18 7.43
N VAL A 68 -21.00 -4.30 6.88
CA VAL A 68 -19.56 -4.59 6.72
C VAL A 68 -18.89 -3.51 5.87
N VAL A 69 -19.47 -3.16 4.72
CA VAL A 69 -18.94 -2.11 3.84
C VAL A 69 -18.98 -0.74 4.52
N CYS A 70 -20.06 -0.42 5.25
CA CYS A 70 -20.15 0.82 6.03
C CYS A 70 -19.04 0.90 7.10
N ALA A 71 -18.80 -0.19 7.85
CA ALA A 71 -17.74 -0.25 8.84
C ALA A 71 -16.36 -0.02 8.21
N LEU A 72 -16.05 -0.69 7.09
CA LEU A 72 -14.80 -0.50 6.36
C LEU A 72 -14.63 0.95 5.88
N ASN A 73 -15.69 1.59 5.40
CA ASN A 73 -15.65 3.00 4.99
C ASN A 73 -15.44 3.96 6.18
N GLN A 74 -15.97 3.65 7.35
CA GLN A 74 -15.72 4.45 8.56
C GLN A 74 -14.27 4.30 9.02
N VAL A 75 -13.74 3.06 9.05
CA VAL A 75 -12.31 2.81 9.33
C VAL A 75 -11.44 3.57 8.34
N ARG A 76 -11.71 3.48 7.04
CA ARG A 76 -10.96 4.23 6.00
C ARG A 76 -10.94 5.74 6.27
N ARG A 77 -12.07 6.33 6.66
CA ARG A 77 -12.12 7.77 6.98
C ARG A 77 -11.32 8.11 8.22
N ALA A 78 -11.41 7.29 9.27
CA ALA A 78 -10.66 7.50 10.51
C ALA A 78 -9.14 7.43 10.29
N PHE A 79 -8.67 6.60 9.33
CA PHE A 79 -7.25 6.49 8.97
C PHE A 79 -6.79 7.46 7.87
N GLY A 80 -7.61 8.43 7.48
CA GLY A 80 -7.26 9.37 6.39
C GLY A 80 -5.98 10.16 6.65
N SER A 81 -5.76 10.62 7.89
CA SER A 81 -4.52 11.31 8.30
C SER A 81 -3.29 10.41 8.21
N HIS A 82 -3.40 9.15 8.60
CA HIS A 82 -2.30 8.19 8.50
C HIS A 82 -1.89 7.90 7.04
N TYR A 83 -2.84 7.97 6.10
CA TYR A 83 -2.49 7.85 4.69
C TYR A 83 -1.58 9.01 4.23
N THR A 84 -1.83 10.22 4.68
CA THR A 84 -0.98 11.39 4.42
C THR A 84 0.41 11.26 5.08
N GLU A 85 0.47 10.68 6.28
CA GLU A 85 1.74 10.36 6.94
C GLU A 85 2.55 9.33 6.16
N ILE A 86 1.91 8.29 5.61
CA ILE A 86 2.54 7.32 4.72
C ILE A 86 3.09 8.02 3.46
N GLU A 87 2.32 8.91 2.83
CA GLU A 87 2.79 9.70 1.68
C GLU A 87 4.04 10.52 2.02
N LYS A 88 4.07 11.14 3.21
CA LYS A 88 5.23 11.88 3.69
C LYS A 88 6.45 10.97 3.88
N LYS A 89 6.29 9.83 4.58
CA LYS A 89 7.37 8.85 4.76
C LYS A 89 7.93 8.35 3.43
N ILE A 90 7.08 8.05 2.47
CA ILE A 90 7.49 7.67 1.11
C ILE A 90 8.26 8.82 0.43
N ARG A 91 7.77 10.05 0.51
CA ARG A 91 8.42 11.22 -0.09
C ARG A 91 9.82 11.44 0.48
N ASP A 92 9.96 11.32 1.78
CA ASP A 92 11.20 11.63 2.50
C ASP A 92 12.23 10.49 2.42
N ALA A 93 11.83 9.26 2.18
CA ALA A 93 12.72 8.12 2.10
C ALA A 93 13.83 8.32 1.04
N PRO A 94 15.09 7.97 1.33
CA PRO A 94 16.22 8.14 0.40
C PRO A 94 16.16 7.16 -0.77
N ILE A 95 15.62 5.96 -0.55
CA ILE A 95 15.50 4.91 -1.57
C ILE A 95 14.06 4.43 -1.61
N LYS A 96 13.50 4.32 -2.81
CA LYS A 96 12.13 3.88 -3.04
C LYS A 96 12.06 2.85 -4.15
N GLY A 97 11.26 1.81 -3.94
CA GLY A 97 10.84 0.90 -4.99
C GLY A 97 9.50 1.34 -5.56
N CYS A 98 9.36 1.39 -6.88
CA CYS A 98 8.10 1.61 -7.57
C CYS A 98 7.78 0.46 -8.50
N ASP A 99 6.51 0.05 -8.51
CA ASP A 99 5.97 -0.93 -9.46
C ASP A 99 4.47 -0.67 -9.66
N GLU A 100 3.90 -1.18 -10.75
CA GLU A 100 2.47 -1.13 -10.98
C GLU A 100 1.97 -2.44 -11.60
N THR A 101 0.74 -2.78 -11.28
CA THR A 101 0.08 -3.96 -11.85
C THR A 101 -1.30 -3.62 -12.39
N GLY A 102 -1.72 -4.33 -13.44
CA GLY A 102 -3.06 -4.20 -13.99
C GLY A 102 -4.11 -4.70 -13.02
N TRP A 103 -5.19 -3.96 -12.90
CA TRP A 103 -6.36 -4.28 -12.10
C TRP A 103 -7.63 -4.03 -12.90
N ARG A 104 -8.54 -4.99 -12.94
CA ARG A 104 -9.87 -4.77 -13.53
C ARG A 104 -10.88 -4.45 -12.43
N LEU A 105 -11.52 -3.29 -12.54
CA LEU A 105 -12.59 -2.87 -11.66
C LEU A 105 -13.84 -2.64 -12.51
N ASP A 106 -14.91 -3.38 -12.26
CA ASP A 106 -16.17 -3.33 -13.00
C ASP A 106 -15.98 -3.43 -14.53
N GLY A 107 -15.12 -4.35 -14.98
CA GLY A 107 -14.80 -4.53 -16.39
C GLY A 107 -13.86 -3.48 -17.00
N VAL A 108 -13.53 -2.41 -16.28
CA VAL A 108 -12.67 -1.32 -16.74
C VAL A 108 -11.23 -1.54 -16.25
N ASN A 109 -10.26 -1.33 -17.14
CA ASN A 109 -8.85 -1.45 -16.79
C ASN A 109 -8.41 -0.30 -15.89
N HIS A 110 -7.80 -0.66 -14.77
CA HIS A 110 -7.13 0.24 -13.83
C HIS A 110 -5.71 -0.27 -13.57
N TRP A 111 -4.93 0.53 -12.87
CA TRP A 111 -3.58 0.21 -12.45
C TRP A 111 -3.48 0.42 -10.95
N VAL A 112 -2.94 -0.57 -10.25
CA VAL A 112 -2.53 -0.43 -8.85
C VAL A 112 -1.07 -0.02 -8.86
N TRP A 113 -0.82 1.20 -8.45
CA TRP A 113 0.51 1.73 -8.22
C TRP A 113 0.95 1.39 -6.81
N CYS A 114 2.18 0.92 -6.67
CA CYS A 114 2.80 0.62 -5.39
C CYS A 114 4.13 1.37 -5.29
N ILE A 115 4.31 2.12 -4.19
CA ILE A 115 5.60 2.72 -3.86
C ILE A 115 5.97 2.23 -2.47
N ILE A 116 7.18 1.69 -2.32
CA ILE A 116 7.68 1.13 -1.08
C ILE A 116 8.98 1.79 -0.67
N SER A 117 9.18 1.90 0.63
CA SER A 117 10.47 2.21 1.27
C SER A 117 10.73 1.16 2.35
N ASP A 118 11.78 1.33 3.14
CA ASP A 118 12.08 0.52 4.32
C ASP A 118 11.02 0.66 5.43
N GLU A 119 10.39 1.85 5.55
CA GLU A 119 9.43 2.13 6.61
C GLU A 119 7.96 2.13 6.18
N ALA A 120 7.66 2.24 4.90
CA ALA A 120 6.29 2.46 4.43
C ALA A 120 6.00 1.82 3.07
N ALA A 121 4.73 1.49 2.86
CA ALA A 121 4.20 1.08 1.57
C ALA A 121 2.95 1.91 1.25
N TRP A 122 2.95 2.53 0.09
CA TRP A 122 1.85 3.34 -0.41
C TRP A 122 1.24 2.72 -1.65
N TYR A 123 -0.09 2.73 -1.73
CA TYR A 123 -0.84 2.16 -2.85
C TYR A 123 -1.87 3.15 -3.38
N LYS A 124 -2.03 3.16 -4.71
CA LYS A 124 -3.08 3.94 -5.38
C LYS A 124 -3.64 3.19 -6.57
N VAL A 125 -4.97 3.11 -6.66
CA VAL A 125 -5.66 2.61 -7.85
C VAL A 125 -6.03 3.79 -8.75
N HIS A 126 -5.68 3.70 -10.04
CA HIS A 126 -5.97 4.75 -11.01
C HIS A 126 -6.17 4.17 -12.42
N ARG A 127 -6.99 4.83 -13.25
CA ARG A 127 -7.24 4.40 -14.64
C ARG A 127 -6.02 4.56 -15.56
N ARG A 128 -5.15 5.52 -15.27
CA ARG A 128 -4.00 5.85 -16.13
C ARG A 128 -2.74 5.15 -15.66
N ARG A 129 -1.96 4.59 -16.60
CA ARG A 129 -0.59 4.13 -16.42
C ARG A 129 0.38 5.27 -16.80
N SER A 130 0.49 6.27 -15.95
CA SER A 130 1.30 7.46 -16.22
C SER A 130 1.97 7.96 -14.94
N TYR A 131 3.21 8.45 -15.03
CA TYR A 131 3.95 9.04 -13.92
C TYR A 131 3.18 10.20 -13.25
N LYS A 132 2.29 10.87 -13.96
CA LYS A 132 1.43 11.92 -13.38
C LYS A 132 0.58 11.45 -12.21
N VAL A 133 0.34 10.13 -12.10
CA VAL A 133 -0.41 9.52 -10.98
C VAL A 133 0.40 9.52 -9.70
N ILE A 134 1.71 9.24 -9.80
CA ILE A 134 2.63 9.11 -8.67
C ILE A 134 3.45 10.38 -8.42
N ARG A 135 3.50 11.29 -9.40
CA ARG A 135 4.22 12.57 -9.30
C ARG A 135 3.91 13.37 -8.03
N PRO A 136 2.64 13.51 -7.58
CA PRO A 136 2.34 14.27 -6.36
C PRO A 136 3.00 13.71 -5.10
N VAL A 137 3.20 12.39 -5.03
CA VAL A 137 3.84 11.71 -3.89
C VAL A 137 5.36 11.77 -4.01
N LEU A 138 5.89 11.78 -5.25
CA LEU A 138 7.33 11.77 -5.55
C LEU A 138 7.82 13.16 -6.00
N GLN A 139 7.39 14.24 -5.34
CA GLN A 139 7.95 15.58 -5.52
C GLN A 139 9.31 15.70 -4.80
N ASP A 140 10.18 16.58 -5.29
CA ASP A 140 11.46 16.95 -4.67
C ASP A 140 12.34 15.74 -4.32
N GLN A 141 12.69 14.97 -5.33
CA GLN A 141 13.45 13.73 -5.18
C GLN A 141 14.95 13.90 -5.44
N GLN A 142 15.47 15.14 -5.46
CA GLN A 142 16.88 15.42 -5.69
C GLN A 142 17.77 14.62 -4.73
N GLY A 143 18.78 13.94 -5.26
CA GLY A 143 19.70 13.11 -4.49
C GLY A 143 19.13 11.79 -3.97
N LYS A 144 17.87 11.46 -4.27
CA LYS A 144 17.22 10.21 -3.87
C LYS A 144 17.27 9.18 -5.00
N ILE A 145 17.05 7.92 -4.66
CA ILE A 145 17.11 6.79 -5.59
C ILE A 145 15.70 6.22 -5.78
N LEU A 146 15.30 6.10 -7.04
CA LEU A 146 14.08 5.42 -7.46
C LEU A 146 14.44 4.09 -8.13
N VAL A 147 13.99 2.99 -7.55
CA VAL A 147 14.18 1.63 -8.10
C VAL A 147 12.89 1.19 -8.77
N SER A 148 12.89 0.93 -10.07
CA SER A 148 11.71 0.45 -10.79
C SER A 148 12.08 -0.44 -11.98
N ASP A 149 11.09 -0.89 -12.72
CA ASP A 149 11.31 -1.53 -14.02
C ASP A 149 11.75 -0.50 -15.08
N ARG A 150 11.81 -0.94 -16.35
CA ARG A 150 12.24 -0.10 -17.49
C ARG A 150 11.07 0.64 -18.15
N LEU A 151 9.94 0.79 -17.50
CA LEU A 151 8.84 1.55 -18.07
C LEU A 151 9.25 3.01 -18.26
N THR A 152 9.00 3.56 -19.44
CA THR A 152 9.38 4.94 -19.82
C THR A 152 8.80 6.00 -18.88
N THR A 153 7.69 5.71 -18.23
CA THR A 153 7.05 6.53 -17.19
C THR A 153 8.03 6.91 -16.08
N TYR A 154 8.88 5.98 -15.63
CA TYR A 154 9.83 6.23 -14.55
C TYR A 154 11.04 7.06 -15.00
N ASN A 155 11.47 6.91 -16.27
CA ASN A 155 12.51 7.76 -16.86
C ASN A 155 12.05 9.22 -16.92
N GLN A 156 10.79 9.47 -17.32
CA GLN A 156 10.21 10.82 -17.35
C GLN A 156 10.14 11.42 -15.95
N LEU A 157 9.69 10.64 -14.97
CA LEU A 157 9.62 11.07 -13.57
C LEU A 157 11.00 11.43 -13.03
N SER A 158 12.03 10.61 -13.28
CA SER A 158 13.40 10.86 -12.83
C SER A 158 13.97 12.12 -13.43
N ALA A 159 13.75 12.36 -14.73
CA ALA A 159 14.20 13.57 -15.41
C ALA A 159 13.55 14.84 -14.83
N GLU A 160 12.26 14.79 -14.48
CA GLU A 160 11.55 15.93 -13.90
C GLU A 160 11.92 16.21 -12.44
N ASN A 161 12.14 15.16 -11.62
CA ASN A 161 12.28 15.27 -10.16
C ASN A 161 13.74 15.23 -9.69
N GLY A 162 14.71 15.02 -10.59
CA GLY A 162 16.14 14.98 -10.29
C GLY A 162 16.59 13.77 -9.46
N CYS A 163 15.78 12.70 -9.39
CA CYS A 163 16.19 11.47 -8.72
C CYS A 163 17.05 10.58 -9.62
N THR A 164 17.92 9.78 -9.00
CA THR A 164 18.65 8.73 -9.72
C THR A 164 17.74 7.53 -9.95
N HIS A 165 17.54 7.15 -11.22
CA HIS A 165 16.78 5.96 -11.56
C HIS A 165 17.67 4.72 -11.62
N GLN A 166 17.38 3.74 -10.77
CA GLN A 166 18.00 2.42 -10.79
C GLN A 166 17.02 1.38 -11.31
N ILE A 167 17.40 0.62 -12.31
CA ILE A 167 16.58 -0.49 -12.81
C ILE A 167 16.58 -1.63 -11.79
N CYS A 168 15.41 -2.13 -11.49
CA CYS A 168 15.19 -3.20 -10.53
C CYS A 168 15.88 -4.50 -10.97
N TRP A 169 16.77 -5.03 -10.14
CA TRP A 169 17.51 -6.27 -10.39
C TRP A 169 16.59 -7.49 -10.56
N ALA A 170 15.46 -7.54 -9.87
CA ALA A 170 14.50 -8.64 -10.03
C ALA A 170 13.95 -8.69 -11.46
N HIS A 171 13.66 -7.54 -12.06
CA HIS A 171 13.21 -7.44 -13.46
C HIS A 171 14.33 -7.83 -14.43
N ILE A 172 15.55 -7.31 -14.23
CA ILE A 172 16.73 -7.67 -15.06
C ILE A 172 16.96 -9.18 -15.05
N LEU A 173 16.96 -9.80 -13.87
CA LEU A 173 17.22 -11.24 -13.74
C LEU A 173 16.08 -12.08 -14.31
N ARG A 174 14.83 -11.65 -14.18
CA ARG A 174 13.67 -12.32 -14.78
C ARG A 174 13.73 -12.27 -16.30
N ASP A 175 14.04 -11.13 -16.87
CA ASP A 175 14.12 -10.95 -18.32
C ASP A 175 15.31 -11.73 -18.91
N SER A 176 16.49 -11.63 -18.30
CA SER A 176 17.66 -12.39 -18.75
C SER A 176 17.45 -13.91 -18.65
N LYS A 177 16.73 -14.39 -17.61
CA LYS A 177 16.35 -15.79 -17.49
C LYS A 177 15.39 -16.22 -18.60
N ARG A 178 14.44 -15.36 -18.98
CA ARG A 178 13.51 -15.62 -20.09
C ARG A 178 14.25 -15.71 -21.42
N LEU A 179 15.19 -14.80 -21.68
CA LEU A 179 16.02 -14.84 -22.88
C LEU A 179 16.91 -16.10 -22.91
N ALA A 180 17.51 -16.48 -21.78
CA ALA A 180 18.33 -17.68 -21.67
C ALA A 180 17.59 -19.01 -21.91
N LYS A 181 16.25 -19.01 -21.87
CA LYS A 181 15.46 -20.18 -22.27
C LYS A 181 15.38 -20.35 -23.78
N ASN A 182 15.47 -19.25 -24.54
CA ASN A 182 15.23 -19.24 -25.98
C ASN A 182 16.53 -19.08 -26.80
N TYR A 183 17.63 -18.57 -26.17
CA TYR A 183 18.89 -18.25 -26.83
C TYR A 183 20.07 -18.72 -25.98
N ASP A 184 20.97 -19.52 -26.58
CA ASP A 184 22.11 -20.11 -25.86
C ASP A 184 23.13 -19.05 -25.43
N GLU A 185 23.33 -18.04 -26.23
CA GLU A 185 24.23 -16.91 -25.94
C GLU A 185 23.77 -16.15 -24.67
N ALA A 186 22.45 -16.05 -24.47
CA ALA A 186 21.88 -15.36 -23.31
C ALA A 186 22.09 -16.14 -21.99
N LYS A 187 22.40 -17.45 -22.03
CA LYS A 187 22.72 -18.24 -20.84
C LYS A 187 23.97 -17.71 -20.12
N THR A 188 24.98 -17.34 -20.87
CA THR A 188 26.22 -16.78 -20.30
C THR A 188 25.98 -15.40 -19.71
N VAL A 189 25.20 -14.54 -20.38
CA VAL A 189 24.81 -13.22 -19.88
C VAL A 189 24.02 -13.34 -18.57
N HIS A 190 23.02 -14.20 -18.55
CA HIS A 190 22.20 -14.44 -17.34
C HIS A 190 23.07 -14.91 -16.16
N ARG A 191 23.99 -15.83 -16.37
CA ARG A 191 24.91 -16.33 -15.34
C ARG A 191 25.79 -15.21 -14.77
N ARG A 192 26.34 -14.34 -15.63
CA ARG A 192 27.15 -13.18 -15.22
C ARG A 192 26.33 -12.17 -14.41
N LEU A 193 25.12 -11.81 -14.86
CA LEU A 193 24.22 -10.91 -14.14
C LEU A 193 23.85 -11.45 -12.76
N LYS A 194 23.55 -12.74 -12.67
CA LYS A 194 23.27 -13.41 -11.40
C LYS A 194 24.48 -13.39 -10.46
N SER A 195 25.69 -13.60 -10.98
CA SER A 195 26.93 -13.52 -10.18
C SER A 195 27.16 -12.11 -9.64
N ILE A 196 26.99 -11.07 -10.46
CA ILE A 196 27.13 -9.66 -10.05
C ILE A 196 26.12 -9.34 -8.94
N PHE A 197 24.84 -9.74 -9.12
CA PHE A 197 23.82 -9.51 -8.11
C PHE A 197 24.14 -10.18 -6.78
N HIS A 198 24.62 -11.43 -6.79
CA HIS A 198 25.01 -12.13 -5.57
C HIS A 198 26.20 -11.48 -4.86
N LYS A 199 27.21 -11.02 -5.64
CA LYS A 199 28.35 -10.28 -5.09
C LYS A 199 27.89 -8.97 -4.45
N ALA A 200 27.05 -8.18 -5.11
CA ALA A 200 26.50 -6.95 -4.54
C ALA A 200 25.73 -7.21 -3.24
N LYS A 201 24.89 -8.24 -3.23
CA LYS A 201 24.14 -8.62 -2.02
C LYS A 201 25.03 -9.03 -0.86
N SER A 202 26.13 -9.74 -1.12
CA SER A 202 27.09 -10.14 -0.09
C SER A 202 27.87 -8.97 0.52
N LEU A 203 28.07 -7.89 -0.22
CA LEU A 203 28.69 -6.66 0.30
C LEU A 203 27.79 -5.95 1.31
N VAL A 204 26.50 -5.87 1.02
CA VAL A 204 25.52 -5.26 1.93
C VAL A 204 25.45 -6.04 3.25
N SER A 205 25.40 -7.38 3.21
CA SER A 205 25.35 -8.19 4.43
C SER A 205 26.60 -8.07 5.30
N LYS A 206 27.78 -7.89 4.70
CA LYS A 206 29.04 -7.66 5.43
C LYS A 206 29.08 -6.27 6.08
N ALA A 207 28.62 -5.23 5.40
CA ALA A 207 28.54 -3.88 5.96
C ALA A 207 27.60 -3.85 7.17
N THR A 208 26.40 -4.44 7.08
CA THR A 208 25.45 -4.51 8.20
C THR A 208 26.02 -5.27 9.41
N SER A 209 26.80 -6.34 9.19
CA SER A 209 27.43 -7.10 10.29
C SER A 209 28.53 -6.31 10.99
N GLN A 210 29.24 -5.43 10.27
CA GLN A 210 30.27 -4.56 10.86
C GLN A 210 29.68 -3.40 11.66
N ASP A 211 28.53 -2.86 11.22
CA ASP A 211 27.83 -1.78 11.94
C ASP A 211 27.14 -2.27 13.21
N MET A 212 26.78 -3.57 13.31
CA MET A 212 26.22 -4.17 14.52
C MET A 212 27.29 -4.56 15.56
N GLN A 213 28.57 -4.52 15.21
CA GLN A 213 29.72 -4.81 16.12
C GLN A 213 30.39 -3.54 16.64
N ARG A 214 29.94 -2.37 16.28
CA ARG A 214 30.36 -1.06 16.80
C ARG A 214 29.29 -0.47 17.72
#